data_dbacf68517a1afb5e0334afd0880f197
#
_entry.id   dbacf68517a1afb5e0334afd0880f197
#
_cell.length_a   1.000
_cell.length_b   1.000
_cell.length_c   1.000
_cell.angle_alpha   90.00
_cell.angle_beta   90.00
_cell.angle_gamma   90.00
#
_symmetry.space_group_name_H-M   'P 1'
#
loop_
_entity.id
_entity.type
_entity.pdbx_description
1 polymer ?
#
loop_
_entity_poly.entity_id
_entity_poly.type
_entity_poly.pdbx_seq_one_letter_code
_entity_poly.pdbx_strand_id
1 'polypeptide(L)'
;VNGLQITLSGTYPSQDFQTDFNNTVIHAIGSRTDDGGLPASAANHYLADIYFIDGQALTPSSFTETDATTGQLVAKAYTGSYGTNGFHLEFADNSSNTATTLGKDTSGNGNNWTPNNLSVTAGAGNDSLVDVPTSSGTDTGVGGEVRGNYCTWNPLFSAGTLTNGNLDAAGPNNDWHISRATIGLPASGKYYWEVTVNSSSGIYGIGLATAAAANAASSGINVGTGYYEVAYYTGSNISKVVNGSATQISSTTWSSGDVIMIAHDASNSKTWFGRNGTWYPPTNGGTAGDPAAGTNETLTTAGTVFPSVHTYGTGAVVNANWGARPFAYTAPSGFKALNTANLPAPLVTKPNTVMDVVLYTGTGSSLTLPYASSTPTSIAFTPDLVWIKGRSGATDHALYDAVRDVQ
;
A
#
# COMPACT_ATOMS: atom_id res chain seq x y z
N VAL A 1 -10.42 19.50 -0.05
CA VAL A 1 -9.69 18.27 -0.40
C VAL A 1 -8.22 18.53 -0.18
N ASN A 2 -7.50 17.60 0.49
CA ASN A 2 -6.08 17.73 0.83
C ASN A 2 -5.72 19.07 1.50
N GLY A 3 -6.52 19.51 2.48
CA GLY A 3 -6.33 20.79 3.19
C GLY A 3 -6.72 22.03 2.39
N LEU A 4 -7.12 21.92 1.14
CA LEU A 4 -7.54 23.04 0.31
C LEU A 4 -9.06 23.13 0.20
N GLN A 5 -9.58 24.34 0.32
CA GLN A 5 -10.99 24.63 0.08
C GLN A 5 -11.29 24.50 -1.43
N ILE A 6 -12.33 23.73 -1.75
CA ILE A 6 -12.86 23.65 -3.11
C ILE A 6 -14.06 24.58 -3.21
N THR A 7 -14.09 25.41 -4.23
CA THR A 7 -15.27 26.20 -4.56
C THR A 7 -16.31 25.27 -5.20
N LEU A 8 -17.44 25.08 -4.54
CA LEU A 8 -18.57 24.34 -5.08
C LEU A 8 -19.50 25.29 -5.81
N SER A 9 -19.97 24.90 -6.99
CA SER A 9 -21.05 25.59 -7.69
C SER A 9 -22.38 24.92 -7.34
N GLY A 10 -23.37 25.69 -6.97
CA GLY A 10 -24.69 25.16 -6.63
C GLY A 10 -25.53 26.16 -5.83
N THR A 11 -26.78 25.80 -5.60
CA THR A 11 -27.68 26.58 -4.71
C THR A 11 -27.48 26.03 -3.29
N TYR A 12 -27.00 26.87 -2.41
CA TYR A 12 -26.87 26.51 -0.99
C TYR A 12 -28.24 26.57 -0.32
N PRO A 13 -28.50 25.74 0.70
CA PRO A 13 -29.69 25.87 1.53
C PRO A 13 -29.77 27.27 2.13
N SER A 14 -31.01 27.75 2.38
CA SER A 14 -31.21 29.00 3.12
C SER A 14 -30.63 28.88 4.54
N GLN A 15 -30.33 30.01 5.15
CA GLN A 15 -29.98 30.05 6.56
C GLN A 15 -31.07 29.35 7.37
N ASP A 16 -30.67 28.56 8.39
CA ASP A 16 -31.56 27.80 9.27
C ASP A 16 -32.37 26.69 8.57
N PHE A 17 -31.95 26.28 7.35
CA PHE A 17 -32.58 25.15 6.69
C PHE A 17 -32.26 23.85 7.43
N GLN A 18 -33.28 23.13 7.90
CA GLN A 18 -33.16 21.84 8.54
C GLN A 18 -32.83 20.77 7.50
N THR A 19 -31.63 20.22 7.55
CA THR A 19 -31.21 19.05 6.73
C THR A 19 -31.50 17.77 7.48
N ASP A 20 -31.46 16.65 6.80
CA ASP A 20 -31.46 15.32 7.47
C ASP A 20 -30.17 15.06 8.26
N PHE A 21 -29.14 15.84 8.02
CA PHE A 21 -27.86 15.74 8.73
C PHE A 21 -28.04 16.21 10.17
N ASN A 22 -27.60 15.39 11.14
CA ASN A 22 -27.79 15.62 12.56
C ASN A 22 -29.26 15.65 13.01
N ASN A 23 -30.14 14.90 12.36
CA ASN A 23 -31.54 14.72 12.69
C ASN A 23 -31.80 13.28 13.17
N THR A 24 -32.99 12.99 13.72
CA THR A 24 -33.41 11.65 14.18
C THR A 24 -33.81 10.72 13.03
N VAL A 25 -32.93 10.57 12.05
CA VAL A 25 -33.07 9.64 10.92
C VAL A 25 -31.88 8.70 10.87
N ILE A 26 -31.99 7.61 10.12
CA ILE A 26 -30.86 6.68 9.96
C ILE A 26 -29.78 7.36 9.13
N HIS A 27 -28.56 7.35 9.65
CA HIS A 27 -27.36 7.83 8.98
C HIS A 27 -26.49 6.66 8.56
N ALA A 28 -25.82 6.78 7.41
CA ALA A 28 -24.88 5.81 6.92
C ALA A 28 -23.58 6.49 6.47
N ILE A 29 -22.45 5.84 6.73
CA ILE A 29 -21.15 6.21 6.21
C ILE A 29 -20.77 5.17 5.14
N GLY A 30 -20.37 5.63 3.94
CA GLY A 30 -20.03 4.73 2.84
C GLY A 30 -21.21 4.11 2.12
N SER A 31 -22.43 4.56 2.39
CA SER A 31 -23.63 4.10 1.71
C SER A 31 -24.68 5.22 1.66
N ARG A 32 -25.60 5.13 0.72
CA ARG A 32 -26.84 5.92 0.73
C ARG A 32 -27.91 5.16 1.51
N THR A 33 -28.72 5.87 2.27
CA THR A 33 -29.95 5.33 2.86
C THR A 33 -31.12 5.64 1.93
N ASP A 34 -31.98 4.66 1.66
CA ASP A 34 -33.25 4.87 0.96
C ASP A 34 -34.35 5.25 1.94
N ASP A 35 -35.54 5.58 1.43
CA ASP A 35 -36.72 5.97 2.23
C ASP A 35 -37.13 4.96 3.29
N GLY A 36 -36.64 3.72 3.21
CA GLY A 36 -36.80 2.69 4.24
C GLY A 36 -35.68 2.60 5.26
N GLY A 37 -34.69 3.48 5.19
CA GLY A 37 -33.53 3.49 6.10
C GLY A 37 -32.54 2.36 5.93
N LEU A 38 -32.66 1.51 4.89
CA LEU A 38 -31.71 0.46 4.60
C LEU A 38 -30.58 1.00 3.71
N PRO A 39 -29.35 0.53 3.93
CA PRO A 39 -28.23 0.88 3.05
C PRO A 39 -28.51 0.44 1.61
N ALA A 40 -28.51 1.37 0.68
CA ALA A 40 -28.58 1.13 -0.74
C ALA A 40 -27.36 1.74 -1.42
N SER A 41 -26.78 1.09 -2.40
CA SER A 41 -25.61 1.63 -3.12
C SER A 41 -24.40 1.90 -2.20
N ALA A 42 -23.74 0.83 -1.77
CA ALA A 42 -22.48 0.93 -1.04
C ALA A 42 -21.39 1.54 -1.92
N ALA A 43 -20.61 2.45 -1.35
CA ALA A 43 -19.45 3.03 -1.99
C ALA A 43 -18.24 2.09 -1.82
N ASN A 44 -17.40 2.01 -2.84
CA ASN A 44 -16.14 1.26 -2.80
C ASN A 44 -14.99 2.24 -2.55
N HIS A 45 -14.57 2.38 -1.30
CA HIS A 45 -13.51 3.28 -0.87
C HIS A 45 -12.92 2.86 0.47
N TYR A 46 -11.80 3.46 0.83
CA TYR A 46 -11.19 3.32 2.14
C TYR A 46 -11.58 4.49 3.04
N LEU A 47 -11.72 4.22 4.33
CA LEU A 47 -12.06 5.21 5.35
C LEU A 47 -11.00 5.20 6.44
N ALA A 48 -10.62 6.36 6.94
CA ALA A 48 -9.75 6.54 8.08
C ALA A 48 -10.09 7.87 8.79
N ASP A 49 -10.03 7.89 10.11
CA ASP A 49 -10.16 9.10 10.93
C ASP A 49 -11.36 9.98 10.54
N ILE A 50 -12.57 9.49 10.76
CA ILE A 50 -13.79 10.24 10.46
C ILE A 50 -14.20 11.07 11.66
N TYR A 51 -14.22 12.38 11.49
CA TYR A 51 -14.67 13.34 12.48
C TYR A 51 -16.01 13.93 12.09
N PHE A 52 -16.94 13.97 13.03
CA PHE A 52 -18.12 14.80 12.98
C PHE A 52 -18.15 15.72 14.20
N ILE A 53 -18.18 17.03 13.94
CA ILE A 53 -18.18 18.05 15.00
C ILE A 53 -19.54 18.73 14.98
N ASP A 54 -20.29 18.52 16.05
CA ASP A 54 -21.62 19.11 16.23
C ASP A 54 -21.50 20.54 16.74
N GLY A 55 -22.23 21.46 16.10
CA GLY A 55 -22.35 22.86 16.52
C GLY A 55 -21.16 23.77 16.16
N GLN A 56 -20.16 23.30 15.38
CA GLN A 56 -19.01 24.10 15.01
C GLN A 56 -18.64 23.92 13.54
N ALA A 57 -18.29 25.02 12.85
CA ALA A 57 -17.69 25.02 11.53
C ALA A 57 -16.18 25.23 11.64
N LEU A 58 -15.41 24.14 11.53
CA LEU A 58 -13.95 24.14 11.69
C LEU A 58 -13.24 24.12 10.34
N THR A 59 -12.00 24.58 10.32
CA THR A 59 -11.14 24.54 9.14
C THR A 59 -10.32 23.24 9.12
N PRO A 60 -9.77 22.82 7.96
CA PRO A 60 -8.92 21.63 7.88
C PRO A 60 -7.73 21.62 8.86
N SER A 61 -7.20 22.80 9.21
CA SER A 61 -6.10 22.93 10.18
C SER A 61 -6.44 22.48 11.60
N SER A 62 -7.70 22.23 11.89
CA SER A 62 -8.11 21.59 13.15
C SER A 62 -7.80 20.09 13.19
N PHE A 63 -7.65 19.46 12.01
CA PHE A 63 -7.51 18.01 11.82
C PHE A 63 -6.21 17.61 11.11
N THR A 64 -5.45 18.58 10.62
CA THR A 64 -4.21 18.36 9.88
C THR A 64 -3.11 19.29 10.34
N GLU A 65 -1.88 18.83 10.20
CA GLU A 65 -0.67 19.64 10.42
C GLU A 65 0.39 19.27 9.39
N THR A 66 1.40 20.11 9.26
CA THR A 66 2.57 19.81 8.44
C THR A 66 3.61 19.10 9.30
N ASP A 67 3.95 17.86 8.95
CA ASP A 67 5.02 17.13 9.60
C ASP A 67 6.36 17.90 9.47
N ALA A 68 6.97 18.22 10.61
CA ALA A 68 8.17 19.05 10.65
C ALA A 68 9.40 18.33 10.05
N THR A 69 9.38 17.02 9.93
CA THR A 69 10.47 16.22 9.39
C THR A 69 10.36 16.05 7.88
N THR A 70 9.18 15.74 7.38
CA THR A 70 8.96 15.40 5.98
C THR A 70 8.39 16.56 5.16
N GLY A 71 7.80 17.56 5.81
CA GLY A 71 7.07 18.66 5.14
C GLY A 71 5.71 18.22 4.58
N GLN A 72 5.25 17.02 4.87
CA GLN A 72 3.98 16.49 4.39
C GLN A 72 2.82 16.95 5.26
N LEU A 73 1.65 17.17 4.63
CA LEU A 73 0.40 17.37 5.36
C LEU A 73 -0.05 16.02 5.92
N VAL A 74 -0.13 15.94 7.24
CA VAL A 74 -0.53 14.72 7.96
C VAL A 74 -1.76 14.98 8.82
N ALA A 75 -2.49 13.92 9.14
CA ALA A 75 -3.59 13.99 10.10
C ALA A 75 -3.05 14.27 11.50
N LYS A 76 -3.78 15.06 12.26
CA LYS A 76 -3.55 15.28 13.69
C LYS A 76 -4.82 15.04 14.48
N ALA A 77 -4.65 14.61 15.72
CA ALA A 77 -5.78 14.42 16.62
C ALA A 77 -6.49 15.75 16.90
N TYR A 78 -7.81 15.76 16.79
CA TYR A 78 -8.64 16.88 17.23
C TYR A 78 -8.80 16.84 18.75
N THR A 79 -8.54 17.95 19.41
CA THR A 79 -8.58 18.07 20.88
C THR A 79 -9.68 19.00 21.38
N GLY A 80 -10.54 19.49 20.49
CA GLY A 80 -11.65 20.37 20.84
C GLY A 80 -12.91 19.59 21.28
N SER A 81 -14.00 20.33 21.48
CA SER A 81 -15.29 19.73 21.82
C SER A 81 -15.96 19.15 20.58
N TYR A 82 -16.48 17.94 20.68
CA TYR A 82 -17.24 17.29 19.60
C TYR A 82 -18.73 17.71 19.55
N GLY A 83 -19.25 18.39 20.61
CA GLY A 83 -20.68 18.60 20.75
C GLY A 83 -21.41 17.32 21.16
N THR A 84 -22.74 17.39 21.25
CA THR A 84 -23.54 16.26 21.79
C THR A 84 -23.61 15.07 20.83
N ASN A 85 -23.79 15.34 19.53
CA ASN A 85 -23.97 14.31 18.50
C ASN A 85 -22.66 14.05 17.73
N GLY A 86 -21.58 14.75 18.08
CA GLY A 86 -20.28 14.58 17.45
C GLY A 86 -19.66 13.22 17.77
N PHE A 87 -18.80 12.74 16.89
CA PHE A 87 -18.08 11.48 17.03
C PHE A 87 -16.70 11.51 16.34
N HIS A 88 -15.86 10.56 16.72
CA HIS A 88 -14.60 10.25 16.04
C HIS A 88 -14.47 8.75 15.85
N LEU A 89 -14.37 8.30 14.59
CA LEU A 89 -14.16 6.91 14.25
C LEU A 89 -12.72 6.71 13.77
N GLU A 90 -11.91 6.11 14.59
CA GLU A 90 -10.50 5.77 14.29
C GLU A 90 -10.37 4.42 13.59
N PHE A 91 -11.38 3.53 13.74
CA PHE A 91 -11.33 2.12 13.29
C PHE A 91 -10.14 1.33 13.86
N ALA A 92 -9.55 1.78 14.98
CA ALA A 92 -8.30 1.24 15.52
C ALA A 92 -8.49 -0.08 16.27
N ASP A 93 -9.64 -0.30 16.90
CA ASP A 93 -9.94 -1.56 17.60
C ASP A 93 -10.59 -2.56 16.63
N ASN A 94 -9.75 -3.35 16.00
CA ASN A 94 -10.17 -4.40 15.06
C ASN A 94 -10.27 -5.80 15.71
N SER A 95 -10.42 -5.88 17.03
CA SER A 95 -10.58 -7.14 17.75
C SER A 95 -11.89 -7.86 17.42
N SER A 96 -12.91 -7.12 17.02
CA SER A 96 -14.18 -7.66 16.50
C SER A 96 -14.92 -6.65 15.62
N ASN A 97 -15.89 -7.15 14.83
CA ASN A 97 -16.73 -6.34 13.95
C ASN A 97 -18.01 -5.89 14.68
N THR A 98 -17.86 -5.03 15.68
CA THR A 98 -18.99 -4.51 16.48
C THR A 98 -18.93 -2.98 16.61
N ALA A 99 -20.05 -2.39 17.04
CA ALA A 99 -20.14 -0.96 17.29
C ALA A 99 -19.21 -0.49 18.42
N THR A 100 -18.85 -1.36 19.36
CA THR A 100 -17.97 -1.05 20.50
C THR A 100 -16.49 -1.35 20.26
N THR A 101 -16.15 -1.90 19.11
CA THR A 101 -14.79 -2.19 18.66
C THR A 101 -14.49 -1.44 17.36
N LEU A 102 -14.66 -2.08 16.18
CA LEU A 102 -14.37 -1.44 14.89
C LEU A 102 -15.14 -0.13 14.66
N GLY A 103 -16.39 -0.05 15.11
CA GLY A 103 -17.23 1.15 14.98
C GLY A 103 -17.26 2.04 16.21
N LYS A 104 -16.26 1.90 17.11
CA LYS A 104 -16.19 2.65 18.35
C LYS A 104 -15.96 4.14 18.12
N ASP A 105 -16.78 4.95 18.76
CA ASP A 105 -16.57 6.38 18.88
C ASP A 105 -15.53 6.68 19.97
N THR A 106 -14.45 7.34 19.61
CA THR A 106 -13.35 7.74 20.50
C THR A 106 -13.43 9.20 20.98
N SER A 107 -14.48 9.92 20.59
CA SER A 107 -14.70 11.31 21.02
C SER A 107 -15.03 11.45 22.51
N GLY A 108 -15.47 10.36 23.16
CA GLY A 108 -15.97 10.36 24.52
C GLY A 108 -17.50 10.47 24.64
N ASN A 109 -18.23 10.75 23.56
CA ASN A 109 -19.68 10.86 23.56
C ASN A 109 -20.40 9.50 23.54
N GLY A 110 -19.75 8.45 23.07
CA GLY A 110 -20.31 7.11 22.95
C GLY A 110 -21.26 6.93 21.76
N ASN A 111 -21.15 7.79 20.76
CA ASN A 111 -21.92 7.73 19.50
C ASN A 111 -21.34 6.68 18.54
N ASN A 112 -21.36 5.42 18.98
CA ASN A 112 -20.79 4.28 18.24
C ASN A 112 -21.58 3.97 16.96
N TRP A 113 -20.89 3.48 15.94
CA TRP A 113 -21.46 3.11 14.65
C TRP A 113 -21.44 1.59 14.44
N THR A 114 -22.52 1.03 13.92
CA THR A 114 -22.58 -0.41 13.63
C THR A 114 -21.93 -0.72 12.28
N PRO A 115 -20.80 -1.46 12.25
CA PRO A 115 -20.21 -1.92 10.99
C PRO A 115 -21.13 -2.91 10.28
N ASN A 116 -21.27 -2.78 8.97
CA ASN A 116 -22.06 -3.69 8.14
C ASN A 116 -21.20 -4.21 6.99
N ASN A 117 -21.22 -5.53 6.79
CA ASN A 117 -20.47 -6.23 5.73
C ASN A 117 -18.95 -6.00 5.76
N LEU A 118 -18.38 -5.67 6.92
CA LEU A 118 -16.94 -5.59 7.15
C LEU A 118 -16.46 -6.87 7.86
N SER A 119 -15.22 -7.27 7.59
CA SER A 119 -14.57 -8.41 8.25
C SER A 119 -13.25 -7.98 8.90
N VAL A 120 -13.00 -8.47 10.09
CA VAL A 120 -11.71 -8.32 10.80
C VAL A 120 -10.98 -9.67 10.96
N THR A 121 -11.45 -10.70 10.27
CA THR A 121 -10.80 -12.01 10.24
C THR A 121 -9.47 -11.92 9.50
N ALA A 122 -8.41 -12.47 10.07
CA ALA A 122 -7.08 -12.48 9.45
C ALA A 122 -7.10 -13.10 8.04
N GLY A 123 -6.27 -12.57 7.16
CA GLY A 123 -6.15 -13.03 5.78
C GLY A 123 -6.76 -12.09 4.74
N ALA A 124 -6.96 -12.59 3.53
CA ALA A 124 -7.33 -11.79 2.35
C ALA A 124 -8.68 -11.06 2.45
N GLY A 125 -9.61 -11.59 3.23
CA GLY A 125 -10.93 -10.99 3.45
C GLY A 125 -11.00 -10.01 4.63
N ASN A 126 -9.88 -9.59 5.20
CA ASN A 126 -9.87 -8.61 6.28
C ASN A 126 -10.01 -7.19 5.70
N ASP A 127 -11.02 -6.45 6.16
CA ASP A 127 -11.31 -5.09 5.72
C ASP A 127 -10.66 -4.01 6.61
N SER A 128 -10.03 -4.41 7.72
CA SER A 128 -9.34 -3.48 8.62
C SER A 128 -7.86 -3.40 8.30
N LEU A 129 -7.44 -2.32 7.67
CA LEU A 129 -6.05 -2.03 7.36
C LEU A 129 -5.45 -1.08 8.38
N VAL A 130 -4.23 -1.34 8.81
CA VAL A 130 -3.48 -0.46 9.73
C VAL A 130 -2.62 0.57 9.00
N ASP A 131 -2.64 0.58 7.68
CA ASP A 131 -2.00 1.59 6.82
C ASP A 131 -2.82 2.87 6.86
N VAL A 132 -2.52 3.70 7.85
CA VAL A 132 -3.18 5.00 8.05
C VAL A 132 -2.36 6.13 7.45
N PRO A 133 -2.97 7.31 7.16
CA PRO A 133 -2.27 8.47 6.57
C PRO A 133 -1.25 9.14 7.53
N THR A 134 -0.71 8.43 8.48
CA THR A 134 0.33 8.91 9.39
C THR A 134 1.68 8.32 9.01
N SER A 135 2.73 9.13 9.08
CA SER A 135 3.99 8.86 8.41
C SER A 135 4.96 7.98 9.18
N SER A 136 4.76 7.67 10.45
CA SER A 136 5.77 6.97 11.24
C SER A 136 5.20 6.16 12.39
N GLY A 137 5.85 5.07 12.70
CA GLY A 137 5.60 4.20 13.83
C GLY A 137 6.75 3.24 14.01
N THR A 138 6.74 2.50 15.08
CA THR A 138 7.70 1.42 15.33
C THR A 138 7.02 0.08 15.14
N ASP A 139 7.66 -0.79 14.38
CA ASP A 139 7.20 -2.16 14.21
C ASP A 139 7.33 -2.94 15.53
N THR A 140 6.23 -3.49 16.01
CA THR A 140 6.22 -4.39 17.16
C THR A 140 6.66 -5.81 16.81
N GLY A 141 6.97 -6.10 15.54
CA GLY A 141 7.59 -7.32 15.08
C GLY A 141 6.68 -8.38 14.48
N VAL A 142 5.37 -8.20 14.48
CA VAL A 142 4.42 -9.26 14.05
C VAL A 142 3.45 -8.78 12.97
N GLY A 143 3.80 -7.80 12.18
CA GLY A 143 2.90 -7.26 11.14
C GLY A 143 1.56 -6.74 11.70
N GLY A 144 1.07 -5.67 11.15
CA GLY A 144 -0.25 -5.15 11.50
C GLY A 144 -0.26 -3.98 12.48
N GLU A 145 0.85 -3.58 13.05
CA GLU A 145 0.87 -2.52 14.08
C GLU A 145 1.80 -1.35 13.76
N VAL A 146 2.42 -1.37 12.59
CA VAL A 146 3.38 -0.33 12.19
C VAL A 146 2.69 0.75 11.39
N ARG A 147 2.85 1.98 11.82
CA ARG A 147 2.45 3.15 11.05
C ARG A 147 3.53 3.46 10.02
N GLY A 148 3.19 3.29 8.76
CA GLY A 148 4.08 3.53 7.63
C GLY A 148 3.37 3.18 6.34
N ASN A 149 3.94 3.55 5.19
CA ASN A 149 3.39 3.15 3.90
C ASN A 149 3.70 1.67 3.63
N TYR A 150 2.69 0.86 3.58
CA TYR A 150 2.82 -0.54 3.22
C TYR A 150 3.05 -0.72 1.72
N CYS A 151 3.68 -1.82 1.38
CA CYS A 151 3.87 -2.21 -0.01
C CYS A 151 2.53 -2.50 -0.68
N THR A 152 2.41 -2.21 -1.97
CA THR A 152 1.28 -2.58 -2.83
C THR A 152 1.81 -3.02 -4.20
N TRP A 153 0.96 -3.58 -5.06
CA TRP A 153 1.32 -3.74 -6.46
C TRP A 153 1.45 -2.36 -7.13
N ASN A 154 2.46 -2.20 -7.97
CA ASN A 154 2.78 -0.92 -8.60
C ASN A 154 1.97 -0.72 -9.89
N PRO A 155 1.02 0.24 -9.95
CA PRO A 155 0.23 0.48 -11.16
C PRO A 155 1.06 0.99 -12.35
N LEU A 156 2.25 1.54 -12.09
CA LEU A 156 3.19 1.93 -13.15
C LEU A 156 4.00 0.75 -13.69
N PHE A 157 3.94 -0.40 -13.02
CA PHE A 157 4.61 -1.64 -13.44
C PHE A 157 3.66 -2.84 -13.25
N SER A 158 2.51 -2.78 -13.89
CA SER A 158 1.56 -3.88 -13.95
C SER A 158 1.02 -4.00 -15.38
N ALA A 159 1.10 -5.20 -15.94
CA ALA A 159 0.44 -5.52 -17.20
C ALA A 159 -0.99 -6.02 -16.98
N GLY A 160 -1.34 -6.39 -15.74
CA GLY A 160 -2.67 -6.84 -15.33
C GLY A 160 -3.53 -5.74 -14.73
N THR A 161 -4.74 -6.11 -14.34
CA THR A 161 -5.67 -5.23 -13.64
C THR A 161 -5.37 -5.28 -12.14
N LEU A 162 -5.22 -4.09 -11.53
CA LEU A 162 -5.08 -3.94 -10.09
C LEU A 162 -6.39 -3.42 -9.49
N THR A 163 -6.80 -4.00 -8.36
CA THR A 163 -8.00 -3.61 -7.61
C THR A 163 -7.72 -3.65 -6.12
N ASN A 164 -8.71 -3.32 -5.30
CA ASN A 164 -8.62 -3.38 -3.84
C ASN A 164 -7.39 -2.64 -3.30
N GLY A 165 -7.26 -1.33 -3.64
CA GLY A 165 -6.12 -0.52 -3.22
C GLY A 165 -4.78 -1.03 -3.75
N ASN A 166 -4.75 -1.66 -4.93
CA ASN A 166 -3.60 -2.33 -5.53
C ASN A 166 -3.07 -3.52 -4.72
N LEU A 167 -3.92 -4.15 -3.90
CA LEU A 167 -3.59 -5.40 -3.22
C LEU A 167 -3.93 -6.62 -4.08
N ASP A 168 -4.91 -6.51 -4.98
CA ASP A 168 -5.25 -7.56 -5.93
C ASP A 168 -4.56 -7.33 -7.27
N ALA A 169 -4.02 -8.41 -7.84
CA ALA A 169 -3.50 -8.43 -9.20
C ALA A 169 -4.19 -9.55 -9.98
N ALA A 170 -4.77 -9.20 -11.13
CA ALA A 170 -5.53 -10.10 -11.98
C ALA A 170 -5.01 -10.15 -13.41
N GLY A 171 -5.00 -11.34 -14.00
CA GLY A 171 -4.86 -11.54 -15.44
C GLY A 171 -6.24 -11.48 -16.11
N PRO A 172 -6.55 -10.43 -16.88
CA PRO A 172 -7.91 -10.24 -17.41
C PRO A 172 -8.25 -11.17 -18.59
N ASN A 173 -7.29 -11.84 -19.17
CA ASN A 173 -7.43 -12.69 -20.36
C ASN A 173 -6.43 -13.86 -20.34
N ASN A 174 -6.44 -14.68 -21.39
CA ASN A 174 -5.48 -15.78 -21.57
C ASN A 174 -4.12 -15.29 -22.08
N ASP A 175 -3.54 -14.32 -21.38
CA ASP A 175 -2.20 -13.83 -21.63
C ASP A 175 -1.43 -13.70 -20.28
N TRP A 176 -0.12 -13.58 -20.37
CA TRP A 176 0.74 -13.42 -19.19
C TRP A 176 0.72 -11.98 -18.71
N HIS A 177 0.50 -11.80 -17.43
CA HIS A 177 0.54 -10.51 -16.79
C HIS A 177 1.51 -10.57 -15.62
N ILE A 178 2.43 -9.62 -15.60
CA ILE A 178 3.33 -9.43 -14.46
C ILE A 178 2.95 -8.16 -13.72
N SER A 179 3.00 -8.24 -12.40
CA SER A 179 2.93 -7.07 -11.52
C SER A 179 4.10 -7.10 -10.56
N ARG A 180 4.77 -5.96 -10.38
CA ARG A 180 5.79 -5.76 -9.33
C ARG A 180 5.25 -4.93 -8.20
N ALA A 181 5.83 -5.10 -7.03
CA ALA A 181 5.50 -4.30 -5.85
C ALA A 181 6.12 -2.89 -5.92
N THR A 182 5.56 -1.97 -5.13
CA THR A 182 6.02 -0.57 -5.03
C THR A 182 7.32 -0.43 -4.26
N ILE A 183 7.66 -1.39 -3.37
CA ILE A 183 8.87 -1.37 -2.55
C ILE A 183 9.83 -2.45 -3.02
N GLY A 184 11.06 -2.05 -3.40
CA GLY A 184 12.16 -2.96 -3.64
C GLY A 184 12.76 -3.43 -2.31
N LEU A 185 13.20 -4.69 -2.27
CA LEU A 185 13.85 -5.24 -1.08
C LEU A 185 15.23 -4.60 -0.93
N PRO A 186 15.55 -4.02 0.24
CA PRO A 186 16.87 -3.43 0.49
C PRO A 186 17.96 -4.50 0.58
N ALA A 187 19.22 -4.07 0.64
CA ALA A 187 20.35 -5.00 0.73
C ALA A 187 20.49 -5.70 2.08
N SER A 188 19.66 -5.37 3.06
CA SER A 188 19.69 -5.97 4.39
C SER A 188 18.30 -6.03 5.03
N GLY A 189 18.15 -6.87 6.03
CA GLY A 189 16.88 -7.09 6.73
C GLY A 189 16.20 -8.38 6.31
N LYS A 190 15.17 -8.73 7.05
CA LYS A 190 14.36 -9.94 6.82
C LYS A 190 12.89 -9.52 6.69
N TYR A 191 12.27 -9.91 5.58
CA TYR A 191 10.91 -9.46 5.22
C TYR A 191 10.00 -10.65 4.99
N TYR A 192 8.74 -10.48 5.40
CA TYR A 192 7.69 -11.49 5.25
C TYR A 192 6.43 -10.84 4.65
N TRP A 193 5.78 -11.56 3.76
CA TRP A 193 4.48 -11.21 3.21
C TRP A 193 3.74 -12.47 2.76
N GLU A 194 2.48 -12.33 2.48
CA GLU A 194 1.60 -13.40 2.05
C GLU A 194 0.90 -13.03 0.73
N VAL A 195 0.65 -14.04 -0.09
CA VAL A 195 -0.13 -13.91 -1.32
C VAL A 195 -1.19 -15.00 -1.33
N THR A 196 -2.46 -14.60 -1.28
CA THR A 196 -3.60 -15.53 -1.39
C THR A 196 -3.95 -15.74 -2.85
N VAL A 197 -4.09 -17.00 -3.26
CA VAL A 197 -4.56 -17.41 -4.58
C VAL A 197 -6.09 -17.43 -4.55
N ASN A 198 -6.75 -16.52 -5.28
CA ASN A 198 -8.20 -16.38 -5.26
C ASN A 198 -8.92 -17.27 -6.31
N SER A 199 -8.17 -17.97 -7.16
CA SER A 199 -8.73 -18.89 -8.16
C SER A 199 -7.78 -20.06 -8.39
N SER A 200 -8.33 -21.26 -8.57
CA SER A 200 -7.58 -22.45 -8.94
C SER A 200 -7.47 -22.67 -10.46
N SER A 201 -8.11 -21.83 -11.26
CA SER A 201 -8.18 -22.01 -12.72
C SER A 201 -7.05 -21.32 -13.49
N GLY A 202 -6.19 -20.57 -12.80
CA GLY A 202 -5.07 -19.82 -13.40
C GLY A 202 -3.73 -20.53 -13.30
N ILE A 203 -2.75 -19.97 -13.99
CA ILE A 203 -1.33 -20.28 -13.80
C ILE A 203 -0.71 -19.10 -13.07
N TYR A 204 0.13 -19.38 -12.09
CA TYR A 204 0.72 -18.38 -11.24
C TYR A 204 2.23 -18.56 -11.11
N GLY A 205 2.96 -17.46 -11.11
CA GLY A 205 4.31 -17.37 -10.58
C GLY A 205 4.31 -16.35 -9.46
N ILE A 206 4.64 -16.75 -8.25
CA ILE A 206 4.68 -15.86 -7.09
C ILE A 206 6.12 -15.80 -6.59
N GLY A 207 6.68 -14.60 -6.49
CA GLY A 207 8.07 -14.50 -6.06
C GLY A 207 8.66 -13.11 -6.14
N LEU A 208 9.81 -13.02 -6.78
CA LEU A 208 10.66 -11.85 -6.84
C LEU A 208 11.17 -11.62 -8.26
N ALA A 209 11.32 -10.37 -8.66
CA ALA A 209 11.91 -9.99 -9.93
C ALA A 209 12.95 -8.88 -9.74
N THR A 210 14.04 -8.91 -10.51
CA THR A 210 15.01 -7.81 -10.54
C THR A 210 14.44 -6.57 -11.22
N ALA A 211 15.06 -5.41 -11.00
CA ALA A 211 14.68 -4.18 -11.70
C ALA A 211 14.80 -4.30 -13.23
N ALA A 212 15.76 -5.09 -13.72
CA ALA A 212 16.00 -5.32 -15.13
C ALA A 212 15.10 -6.40 -15.76
N ALA A 213 14.35 -7.17 -14.95
CA ALA A 213 13.42 -8.16 -15.47
C ALA A 213 12.35 -7.47 -16.31
N ALA A 214 12.13 -7.98 -17.53
CA ALA A 214 11.25 -7.33 -18.50
C ALA A 214 9.79 -7.31 -18.02
N ASN A 215 9.12 -6.18 -18.25
CA ASN A 215 7.66 -6.09 -18.11
C ASN A 215 7.04 -6.58 -19.44
N ALA A 216 7.18 -7.87 -19.72
CA ALA A 216 6.69 -8.41 -20.99
C ALA A 216 5.37 -9.15 -20.74
N ALA A 217 4.29 -8.63 -21.31
CA ALA A 217 2.98 -9.28 -21.33
C ALA A 217 2.98 -10.64 -22.05
N SER A 218 4.08 -11.04 -22.66
CA SER A 218 4.20 -12.27 -23.46
C SER A 218 5.22 -13.28 -22.94
N SER A 219 5.83 -13.05 -21.77
CA SER A 219 6.85 -13.96 -21.23
C SER A 219 6.23 -14.88 -20.17
N GLY A 220 6.11 -16.15 -20.50
CA GLY A 220 5.69 -17.18 -19.53
C GLY A 220 6.65 -17.30 -18.34
N ILE A 221 6.20 -17.96 -17.28
CA ILE A 221 6.96 -18.15 -16.01
C ILE A 221 8.35 -18.78 -16.26
N ASN A 222 8.52 -19.58 -17.29
CA ASN A 222 9.76 -20.29 -17.58
C ASN A 222 10.66 -19.56 -18.61
N VAL A 223 10.39 -18.30 -18.91
CA VAL A 223 11.15 -17.56 -19.91
C VAL A 223 11.63 -16.23 -19.35
N GLY A 224 12.93 -16.02 -19.35
CA GLY A 224 13.54 -14.78 -18.96
C GLY A 224 14.48 -14.86 -17.77
N THR A 225 15.39 -13.92 -17.72
CA THR A 225 16.33 -13.73 -16.62
C THR A 225 15.79 -12.72 -15.61
N GLY A 226 16.20 -12.85 -14.36
CA GLY A 226 15.83 -11.90 -13.31
C GLY A 226 14.56 -12.27 -12.54
N TYR A 227 13.97 -13.44 -12.78
CA TYR A 227 12.83 -13.95 -12.03
C TYR A 227 13.23 -15.07 -11.06
N TYR A 228 12.71 -15.00 -9.84
CA TYR A 228 12.96 -15.92 -8.73
C TYR A 228 11.61 -16.21 -8.06
N GLU A 229 10.94 -17.27 -8.47
CA GLU A 229 9.55 -17.48 -8.09
C GLU A 229 9.22 -18.95 -7.85
N VAL A 230 8.07 -19.19 -7.24
CA VAL A 230 7.42 -20.49 -7.18
C VAL A 230 6.24 -20.46 -8.14
N ALA A 231 6.23 -21.42 -9.05
CA ALA A 231 5.27 -21.50 -10.14
C ALA A 231 4.29 -22.66 -9.94
N TYR A 232 3.03 -22.39 -10.22
CA TYR A 232 1.95 -23.35 -10.30
C TYR A 232 1.31 -23.32 -11.68
N TYR A 233 1.23 -24.45 -12.34
CA TYR A 233 0.45 -24.68 -13.54
C TYR A 233 -0.77 -25.50 -13.19
N THR A 234 -1.96 -25.13 -13.66
CA THR A 234 -3.22 -25.83 -13.36
C THR A 234 -3.08 -27.34 -13.51
N GLY A 235 -3.34 -28.11 -12.45
CA GLY A 235 -3.22 -29.57 -12.44
C GLY A 235 -1.80 -30.11 -12.42
N SER A 236 -0.79 -29.27 -12.25
CA SER A 236 0.63 -29.65 -12.23
C SER A 236 1.27 -29.47 -10.87
N ASN A 237 2.49 -29.96 -10.74
CA ASN A 237 3.31 -29.84 -9.55
C ASN A 237 3.76 -28.39 -9.32
N ILE A 238 4.14 -28.07 -8.08
CA ILE A 238 4.77 -26.80 -7.75
C ILE A 238 6.26 -26.88 -8.07
N SER A 239 6.73 -25.90 -8.81
CA SER A 239 8.15 -25.77 -9.17
C SER A 239 8.72 -24.43 -8.72
N LYS A 240 9.94 -24.38 -8.23
CA LYS A 240 10.71 -23.12 -8.19
C LYS A 240 11.23 -22.81 -9.59
N VAL A 241 11.24 -21.55 -9.93
CA VAL A 241 11.76 -21.04 -11.22
C VAL A 241 12.83 -20.01 -10.92
N VAL A 242 14.03 -20.24 -11.42
CA VAL A 242 15.17 -19.32 -11.27
C VAL A 242 15.71 -19.02 -12.67
N ASN A 243 15.59 -17.79 -13.10
CA ASN A 243 16.05 -17.35 -14.44
C ASN A 243 15.55 -18.26 -15.58
N GLY A 244 14.28 -18.63 -15.53
CA GLY A 244 13.64 -19.49 -16.53
C GLY A 244 13.88 -20.99 -16.36
N SER A 245 14.67 -21.42 -15.37
CA SER A 245 14.91 -22.85 -15.09
C SER A 245 13.98 -23.33 -13.98
N ALA A 246 13.13 -24.31 -14.30
CA ALA A 246 12.16 -24.88 -13.37
C ALA A 246 12.71 -26.13 -12.68
N THR A 247 12.49 -26.25 -11.37
CA THR A 247 12.80 -27.44 -10.57
C THR A 247 11.61 -27.73 -9.67
N GLN A 248 11.08 -28.95 -9.72
CA GLN A 248 9.97 -29.37 -8.87
C GLN A 248 10.37 -29.34 -7.39
N ILE A 249 9.49 -28.76 -6.56
CA ILE A 249 9.67 -28.68 -5.10
C ILE A 249 8.51 -29.33 -4.32
N SER A 250 7.36 -29.56 -4.96
CA SER A 250 6.21 -30.23 -4.37
C SER A 250 5.38 -30.94 -5.42
N SER A 251 4.78 -32.07 -5.05
CA SER A 251 3.82 -32.81 -5.88
C SER A 251 2.36 -32.39 -5.64
N THR A 252 2.13 -31.36 -4.81
CA THR A 252 0.78 -30.85 -4.51
C THR A 252 0.37 -29.76 -5.51
N THR A 253 -0.92 -29.46 -5.54
CA THR A 253 -1.50 -28.37 -6.36
C THR A 253 -1.96 -27.23 -5.46
N TRP A 254 -2.14 -26.05 -6.01
CA TRP A 254 -2.78 -24.94 -5.31
C TRP A 254 -4.30 -24.96 -5.55
N SER A 255 -5.01 -24.48 -4.55
CA SER A 255 -6.45 -24.31 -4.56
C SER A 255 -6.82 -22.85 -4.28
N SER A 256 -8.04 -22.45 -4.66
CA SER A 256 -8.56 -21.14 -4.26
C SER A 256 -8.59 -21.03 -2.73
N GLY A 257 -8.12 -19.91 -2.21
CA GLY A 257 -7.96 -19.66 -0.79
C GLY A 257 -6.60 -20.07 -0.21
N ASP A 258 -5.75 -20.77 -0.96
CA ASP A 258 -4.40 -21.09 -0.48
C ASP A 258 -3.59 -19.80 -0.29
N VAL A 259 -2.91 -19.73 0.85
CA VAL A 259 -2.00 -18.64 1.21
C VAL A 259 -0.57 -19.08 0.96
N ILE A 260 0.07 -18.40 0.04
CA ILE A 260 1.50 -18.59 -0.24
C ILE A 260 2.27 -17.62 0.64
N MET A 261 3.09 -18.17 1.51
CA MET A 261 3.96 -17.44 2.43
C MET A 261 5.32 -17.20 1.78
N ILE A 262 5.84 -15.99 1.89
CA ILE A 262 7.16 -15.64 1.37
C ILE A 262 7.99 -14.99 2.49
N ALA A 263 9.16 -15.55 2.75
CA ALA A 263 10.15 -15.00 3.66
C ALA A 263 11.46 -14.75 2.90
N HIS A 264 11.99 -13.53 2.97
CA HIS A 264 13.23 -13.13 2.28
C HIS A 264 14.24 -12.55 3.27
N ASP A 265 15.41 -13.16 3.35
CA ASP A 265 16.58 -12.64 4.06
C ASP A 265 17.47 -11.92 3.06
N ALA A 266 17.35 -10.61 3.01
CA ALA A 266 18.05 -9.76 2.05
C ALA A 266 19.57 -9.76 2.30
N SER A 267 20.01 -9.88 3.56
CA SER A 267 21.43 -9.91 3.91
C SER A 267 22.16 -11.14 3.36
N ASN A 268 21.43 -12.25 3.21
CA ASN A 268 21.96 -13.53 2.72
C ASN A 268 21.39 -13.91 1.35
N SER A 269 20.55 -13.08 0.74
CA SER A 269 19.88 -13.32 -0.55
C SER A 269 19.08 -14.63 -0.58
N LYS A 270 18.54 -15.08 0.55
CA LYS A 270 17.81 -16.33 0.70
C LYS A 270 16.31 -16.09 0.70
N THR A 271 15.56 -16.94 0.00
CA THR A 271 14.10 -16.86 -0.03
C THR A 271 13.49 -18.25 0.25
N TRP A 272 12.51 -18.24 1.12
CA TRP A 272 11.67 -19.39 1.44
C TRP A 272 10.25 -19.11 0.95
N PHE A 273 9.65 -20.12 0.37
CA PHE A 273 8.24 -20.13 0.03
C PHE A 273 7.55 -21.24 0.81
N GLY A 274 6.29 -21.00 1.15
CA GLY A 274 5.47 -21.98 1.85
C GLY A 274 4.00 -21.85 1.43
N ARG A 275 3.18 -22.81 1.86
CA ARG A 275 1.74 -22.81 1.67
C ARG A 275 1.03 -23.20 2.95
N ASN A 276 0.06 -22.41 3.35
CA ASN A 276 -0.85 -22.71 4.46
C ASN A 276 -0.10 -23.16 5.75
N GLY A 277 0.93 -22.42 6.13
CA GLY A 277 1.72 -22.69 7.34
C GLY A 277 2.87 -23.69 7.17
N THR A 278 3.04 -24.28 5.98
CA THR A 278 4.10 -25.26 5.71
C THR A 278 5.10 -24.74 4.69
N TRP A 279 6.39 -24.71 5.02
CA TRP A 279 7.45 -24.26 4.13
C TRP A 279 7.82 -25.34 3.13
N TYR A 280 8.02 -24.95 1.88
CA TYR A 280 8.50 -25.87 0.82
C TYR A 280 9.97 -26.23 1.03
N PRO A 281 10.37 -27.46 0.72
CA PRO A 281 11.77 -27.83 0.63
C PRO A 281 12.44 -27.21 -0.62
N PRO A 282 13.77 -27.14 -0.67
CA PRO A 282 14.49 -26.69 -1.88
C PRO A 282 14.33 -27.62 -3.09
N THR A 283 13.99 -28.88 -2.84
CA THR A 283 13.73 -29.93 -3.86
C THR A 283 12.62 -30.85 -3.38
N ASN A 284 11.86 -31.45 -4.31
CA ASN A 284 10.79 -32.38 -3.97
C ASN A 284 11.28 -33.55 -3.12
N GLY A 285 10.63 -33.81 -1.99
CA GLY A 285 11.02 -34.84 -1.01
C GLY A 285 12.20 -34.46 -0.12
N GLY A 286 12.72 -33.24 -0.22
CA GLY A 286 13.76 -32.71 0.65
C GLY A 286 13.25 -32.30 2.04
N THR A 287 14.16 -31.82 2.88
CA THR A 287 13.80 -31.24 4.19
C THR A 287 13.12 -29.88 3.99
N ALA A 288 12.04 -29.65 4.72
CA ALA A 288 11.29 -28.40 4.70
C ALA A 288 12.19 -27.19 5.00
N GLY A 289 11.85 -26.06 4.42
CA GLY A 289 12.52 -24.79 4.67
C GLY A 289 12.37 -24.35 6.13
N ASP A 290 13.38 -23.70 6.66
CA ASP A 290 13.34 -23.06 7.98
C ASP A 290 13.89 -21.64 7.89
N PRO A 291 13.02 -20.64 7.62
CA PRO A 291 13.43 -19.25 7.54
C PRO A 291 13.98 -18.72 8.87
N ALA A 292 13.43 -19.16 10.01
CA ALA A 292 13.87 -18.69 11.32
C ALA A 292 15.32 -19.11 11.61
N ALA A 293 15.68 -20.35 11.28
CA ALA A 293 17.04 -20.86 11.36
C ALA A 293 17.94 -20.44 10.17
N GLY A 294 17.34 -19.92 9.08
CA GLY A 294 18.07 -19.54 7.87
C GLY A 294 18.57 -20.71 7.03
N THR A 295 17.89 -21.88 7.12
CA THR A 295 18.32 -23.13 6.44
C THR A 295 17.28 -23.63 5.45
N ASN A 296 17.69 -24.45 4.50
CA ASN A 296 16.86 -25.09 3.47
C ASN A 296 16.02 -24.04 2.68
N GLU A 297 16.65 -22.95 2.28
CA GLU A 297 15.99 -21.94 1.43
C GLU A 297 15.48 -22.57 0.13
N THR A 298 14.31 -22.14 -0.33
CA THR A 298 13.73 -22.61 -1.60
C THR A 298 14.61 -22.18 -2.77
N LEU A 299 15.08 -20.91 -2.74
CA LEU A 299 15.98 -20.36 -3.77
C LEU A 299 16.83 -19.22 -3.20
N THR A 300 17.86 -18.84 -3.95
CA THR A 300 18.66 -17.63 -3.72
C THR A 300 18.44 -16.63 -4.84
N THR A 301 18.51 -15.34 -4.51
CA THR A 301 18.35 -14.22 -5.46
C THR A 301 19.68 -13.58 -5.79
N ALA A 302 19.74 -12.76 -6.82
CA ALA A 302 20.89 -11.94 -7.16
C ALA A 302 20.46 -10.50 -7.44
N GLY A 303 21.20 -9.53 -6.88
CA GLY A 303 20.94 -8.11 -7.03
C GLY A 303 19.69 -7.63 -6.27
N THR A 304 19.31 -6.38 -6.50
CA THR A 304 18.08 -5.81 -5.92
C THR A 304 16.85 -6.44 -6.57
N VAL A 305 15.97 -6.98 -5.76
CA VAL A 305 14.75 -7.64 -6.20
C VAL A 305 13.50 -6.94 -5.63
N PHE A 306 12.40 -7.08 -6.34
CA PHE A 306 11.07 -6.59 -5.95
C PHE A 306 10.15 -7.80 -5.82
N PRO A 307 9.25 -7.84 -4.85
CA PRO A 307 8.15 -8.81 -4.90
C PRO A 307 7.41 -8.70 -6.23
N SER A 308 7.07 -9.84 -6.80
CA SER A 308 6.41 -9.91 -8.10
C SER A 308 5.42 -11.05 -8.18
N VAL A 309 4.50 -10.94 -9.11
CA VAL A 309 3.56 -12.00 -9.45
C VAL A 309 3.36 -12.07 -10.94
N HIS A 310 3.33 -13.30 -11.47
CA HIS A 310 2.81 -13.61 -12.79
C HIS A 310 1.43 -14.24 -12.64
N THR A 311 0.48 -13.81 -13.48
CA THR A 311 -0.83 -14.42 -13.60
C THR A 311 -1.12 -14.72 -15.07
N TYR A 312 -1.76 -15.87 -15.34
CA TYR A 312 -2.21 -16.26 -16.66
C TYR A 312 -3.58 -16.94 -16.57
N GLY A 313 -4.47 -16.59 -17.46
CA GLY A 313 -5.81 -17.15 -17.55
C GLY A 313 -6.88 -16.23 -17.00
N THR A 314 -8.04 -16.27 -17.63
CA THR A 314 -9.22 -15.52 -17.21
C THR A 314 -9.62 -15.95 -15.79
N GLY A 315 -9.62 -14.99 -14.86
CA GLY A 315 -9.95 -15.23 -13.46
C GLY A 315 -8.75 -15.62 -12.58
N ALA A 316 -7.52 -15.64 -13.11
CA ALA A 316 -6.32 -15.74 -12.29
C ALA A 316 -6.17 -14.45 -11.45
N VAL A 317 -6.47 -14.51 -10.17
CA VAL A 317 -6.41 -13.38 -9.23
C VAL A 317 -5.60 -13.79 -8.02
N VAL A 318 -4.72 -12.90 -7.58
CA VAL A 318 -4.02 -13.02 -6.30
C VAL A 318 -4.28 -11.78 -5.46
N ASN A 319 -4.31 -11.96 -4.14
CA ASN A 319 -4.41 -10.89 -3.17
C ASN A 319 -3.17 -10.88 -2.29
N ALA A 320 -2.46 -9.76 -2.22
CA ALA A 320 -1.25 -9.62 -1.40
C ALA A 320 -1.58 -9.03 -0.03
N ASN A 321 -0.95 -9.57 1.01
CA ASN A 321 -0.91 -9.02 2.35
C ASN A 321 0.54 -8.70 2.71
N TRP A 322 0.85 -7.41 2.78
CA TRP A 322 2.17 -6.89 3.10
C TRP A 322 2.34 -6.59 4.59
N GLY A 323 1.34 -6.96 5.41
CA GLY A 323 1.27 -6.69 6.84
C GLY A 323 0.38 -5.49 7.20
N ALA A 324 -0.26 -4.83 6.23
CA ALA A 324 -1.26 -3.78 6.50
C ALA A 324 -2.53 -4.33 7.20
N ARG A 325 -2.68 -5.62 7.22
CA ARG A 325 -3.68 -6.38 7.98
C ARG A 325 -3.01 -7.60 8.61
N PRO A 326 -3.60 -8.23 9.64
CA PRO A 326 -3.03 -9.42 10.26
C PRO A 326 -2.68 -10.48 9.24
N PHE A 327 -1.48 -11.06 9.34
CA PHE A 327 -1.08 -12.22 8.55
C PHE A 327 -1.94 -13.44 8.90
N ALA A 328 -2.25 -14.25 7.91
CA ALA A 328 -2.96 -15.52 8.13
C ALA A 328 -2.06 -16.53 8.88
N TYR A 329 -0.76 -16.43 8.69
CA TYR A 329 0.24 -17.28 9.35
C TYR A 329 1.28 -16.43 10.06
N THR A 330 1.80 -16.94 11.18
CA THR A 330 2.83 -16.23 11.95
C THR A 330 4.10 -16.05 11.13
N ALA A 331 4.56 -14.81 10.99
CA ALA A 331 5.84 -14.51 10.36
C ALA A 331 6.98 -15.22 11.11
N PRO A 332 7.99 -15.76 10.42
CA PRO A 332 9.15 -16.37 11.08
C PRO A 332 9.88 -15.37 11.99
N SER A 333 10.47 -15.86 13.06
CA SER A 333 11.21 -15.01 14.00
C SER A 333 12.25 -14.14 13.29
N GLY A 334 12.24 -12.84 13.58
CA GLY A 334 13.13 -11.84 13.01
C GLY A 334 12.70 -11.29 11.65
N PHE A 335 11.62 -11.81 11.03
CA PHE A 335 11.06 -11.28 9.79
C PHE A 335 9.98 -10.23 10.10
N LYS A 336 9.95 -9.20 9.28
CA LYS A 336 9.06 -8.03 9.43
C LYS A 336 8.21 -7.83 8.19
N ALA A 337 7.09 -7.14 8.36
CA ALA A 337 6.24 -6.68 7.26
C ALA A 337 7.01 -5.74 6.30
N LEU A 338 6.66 -5.78 5.02
CA LEU A 338 7.29 -4.90 4.03
C LEU A 338 6.57 -3.56 3.97
N ASN A 339 7.08 -2.61 4.74
CA ASN A 339 6.61 -1.23 4.80
C ASN A 339 7.78 -0.26 5.03
N THR A 340 7.54 1.04 4.86
CA THR A 340 8.60 2.06 4.93
C THR A 340 9.24 2.18 6.31
N ALA A 341 8.51 1.88 7.40
CA ALA A 341 9.06 1.94 8.76
C ALA A 341 10.03 0.79 9.07
N ASN A 342 9.93 -0.32 8.33
CA ASN A 342 10.79 -1.49 8.47
C ASN A 342 12.00 -1.48 7.52
N LEU A 343 12.08 -0.51 6.62
CA LEU A 343 13.24 -0.35 5.76
C LEU A 343 14.42 0.22 6.55
N PRO A 344 15.66 0.01 6.10
CA PRO A 344 16.82 0.72 6.65
C PRO A 344 16.56 2.24 6.65
N ALA A 345 17.00 2.91 7.71
CA ALA A 345 16.83 4.36 7.82
C ALA A 345 17.45 5.06 6.59
N PRO A 346 16.74 6.02 5.97
CA PRO A 346 17.28 6.76 4.84
C PRO A 346 18.46 7.62 5.29
N LEU A 347 19.44 7.77 4.41
CA LEU A 347 20.60 8.63 4.66
C LEU A 347 20.17 10.10 4.85
N VAL A 348 19.13 10.52 4.14
CA VAL A 348 18.53 11.84 4.25
C VAL A 348 17.13 11.70 4.84
N THR A 349 16.95 12.16 6.06
CA THR A 349 15.66 12.08 6.78
C THR A 349 14.70 13.20 6.39
N LYS A 350 15.21 14.31 5.84
CA LYS A 350 14.44 15.45 5.34
C LYS A 350 14.75 15.68 3.85
N PRO A 351 14.08 14.97 2.93
CA PRO A 351 14.36 15.09 1.49
C PRO A 351 14.23 16.52 0.94
N ASN A 352 13.30 17.31 1.49
CA ASN A 352 13.10 18.72 1.12
C ASN A 352 14.28 19.65 1.46
N THR A 353 15.28 19.19 2.21
CA THR A 353 16.53 19.92 2.46
C THR A 353 17.59 19.70 1.39
N VAL A 354 17.39 18.76 0.48
CA VAL A 354 18.35 18.37 -0.56
C VAL A 354 17.75 18.28 -1.95
N MET A 355 16.43 18.20 -2.05
CA MET A 355 15.69 18.19 -3.32
C MET A 355 14.31 18.82 -3.13
N ASP A 356 13.92 19.67 -4.07
CA ASP A 356 12.60 20.27 -4.08
C ASP A 356 12.10 20.50 -5.52
N VAL A 357 10.79 20.68 -5.69
CA VAL A 357 10.15 20.94 -6.98
C VAL A 357 9.24 22.15 -6.85
N VAL A 358 9.53 23.19 -7.61
CA VAL A 358 8.76 24.44 -7.60
C VAL A 358 8.05 24.62 -8.93
N LEU A 359 6.76 24.96 -8.87
CA LEU A 359 5.97 25.37 -10.03
C LEU A 359 5.94 26.89 -10.11
N TYR A 360 6.28 27.45 -11.27
CA TYR A 360 6.24 28.89 -11.49
C TYR A 360 5.75 29.23 -12.89
N THR A 361 5.29 30.45 -13.07
CA THR A 361 4.97 31.01 -14.39
C THR A 361 6.10 31.92 -14.82
N GLY A 362 6.73 31.59 -15.95
CA GLY A 362 7.80 32.42 -16.52
C GLY A 362 7.27 33.81 -16.93
N THR A 363 8.04 34.85 -16.67
CA THR A 363 7.70 36.26 -16.94
C THR A 363 8.39 36.81 -18.18
N GLY A 364 9.28 36.02 -18.81
CA GLY A 364 10.16 36.50 -19.90
C GLY A 364 11.32 37.40 -19.42
N SER A 365 11.49 37.52 -18.12
CA SER A 365 12.54 38.34 -17.47
C SER A 365 13.12 37.57 -16.29
N SER A 366 14.15 38.12 -15.64
CA SER A 366 14.68 37.56 -14.40
C SER A 366 13.57 37.39 -13.36
N LEU A 367 13.49 36.19 -12.80
CA LEU A 367 12.52 35.83 -11.79
C LEU A 367 13.23 35.23 -10.58
N THR A 368 13.06 35.84 -9.41
CA THR A 368 13.50 35.25 -8.16
C THR A 368 12.42 34.35 -7.64
N LEU A 369 12.69 33.04 -7.57
CA LEU A 369 11.80 32.09 -6.91
C LEU A 369 11.87 32.29 -5.39
N PRO A 370 10.74 32.31 -4.68
CA PRO A 370 10.73 32.57 -3.24
C PRO A 370 11.57 31.51 -2.50
N TYR A 371 12.43 32.00 -1.63
CA TYR A 371 13.27 31.18 -0.79
C TYR A 371 12.65 31.07 0.60
N ALA A 372 12.46 29.83 1.04
CA ALA A 372 12.05 29.39 2.37
C ALA A 372 10.60 29.65 2.85
N SER A 373 10.14 28.62 3.43
CA SER A 373 9.07 28.39 4.42
C SER A 373 7.62 28.37 3.94
N SER A 374 6.98 27.23 4.17
CA SER A 374 5.54 27.01 4.35
C SER A 374 4.60 27.15 3.16
N THR A 375 5.09 27.40 1.97
CA THR A 375 4.24 27.34 0.77
C THR A 375 4.85 26.43 -0.29
N PRO A 376 4.06 25.74 -1.13
CA PRO A 376 4.59 24.85 -2.16
C PRO A 376 5.35 25.58 -3.30
N THR A 377 5.78 26.80 -3.07
CA THR A 377 6.46 27.67 -4.02
C THR A 377 7.84 28.16 -3.55
N SER A 378 8.41 27.57 -2.47
CA SER A 378 9.70 28.01 -1.95
C SER A 378 10.68 26.85 -1.79
N ILE A 379 11.95 27.11 -2.09
CA ILE A 379 13.05 26.15 -1.93
C ILE A 379 13.75 26.42 -0.59
N ALA A 380 13.96 25.38 0.22
CA ALA A 380 14.53 25.49 1.57
C ALA A 380 16.06 25.42 1.63
N PHE A 381 16.73 25.28 0.48
CA PHE A 381 18.20 25.12 0.38
C PHE A 381 18.73 25.79 -0.89
N THR A 382 20.03 26.07 -0.95
CA THR A 382 20.71 26.56 -2.17
C THR A 382 20.95 25.33 -3.08
N PRO A 383 20.37 25.27 -4.28
CA PRO A 383 20.55 24.13 -5.16
C PRO A 383 21.92 24.16 -5.84
N ASP A 384 22.59 23.02 -5.90
CA ASP A 384 23.78 22.78 -6.71
C ASP A 384 23.45 22.36 -8.13
N LEU A 385 22.25 21.80 -8.35
CA LEU A 385 21.70 21.42 -9.65
C LEU A 385 20.28 21.95 -9.79
N VAL A 386 20.01 22.63 -10.90
CA VAL A 386 18.68 23.13 -11.25
C VAL A 386 18.25 22.50 -12.57
N TRP A 387 17.09 21.84 -12.55
CA TRP A 387 16.48 21.26 -13.73
C TRP A 387 15.16 21.97 -14.04
N ILE A 388 15.09 22.62 -15.19
CA ILE A 388 13.94 23.42 -15.62
C ILE A 388 13.29 22.75 -16.82
N LYS A 389 11.94 22.67 -16.79
CA LYS A 389 11.13 22.12 -17.87
C LYS A 389 9.83 22.90 -18.05
N GLY A 390 9.55 23.30 -19.28
CA GLY A 390 8.26 23.88 -19.63
C GLY A 390 7.13 22.82 -19.58
N ARG A 391 5.99 23.21 -19.02
CA ARG A 391 4.80 22.34 -18.92
C ARG A 391 3.72 22.67 -19.95
N SER A 392 3.79 23.83 -20.60
CA SER A 392 2.77 24.33 -21.56
C SER A 392 3.00 23.87 -22.99
N GLY A 393 4.06 23.13 -23.26
CA GLY A 393 4.39 22.64 -24.61
C GLY A 393 5.58 21.70 -24.63
N ALA A 394 5.91 21.22 -25.84
CA ALA A 394 7.11 20.43 -26.08
C ALA A 394 8.33 21.38 -26.09
N THR A 395 9.01 21.49 -24.97
CA THR A 395 10.23 22.28 -24.80
C THR A 395 11.37 21.35 -24.37
N ASP A 396 12.60 21.75 -24.67
CA ASP A 396 13.77 21.03 -24.18
C ASP A 396 13.92 21.18 -22.66
N HIS A 397 14.67 20.28 -22.06
CA HIS A 397 15.08 20.37 -20.67
C HIS A 397 16.30 21.25 -20.53
N ALA A 398 16.32 22.13 -19.55
CA ALA A 398 17.48 22.93 -19.19
C ALA A 398 18.04 22.46 -17.83
N LEU A 399 19.32 22.14 -17.79
CA LEU A 399 20.04 21.75 -16.59
C LEU A 399 21.18 22.72 -16.35
N TYR A 400 21.26 23.23 -15.15
CA TYR A 400 22.32 24.13 -14.67
C TYR A 400 22.90 23.56 -13.39
N ASP A 401 24.22 23.69 -13.22
CA ASP A 401 24.89 23.28 -11.99
C ASP A 401 25.86 24.37 -11.48
N ALA A 402 26.14 24.33 -10.17
CA ALA A 402 26.98 25.29 -9.50
C ALA A 402 28.49 25.19 -9.85
N VAL A 403 28.89 24.16 -10.58
CA VAL A 403 30.32 23.90 -10.91
C VAL A 403 30.71 24.45 -12.28
N ARG A 404 29.78 24.45 -13.24
CA ARG A 404 30.08 24.77 -14.65
C ARG A 404 29.81 26.20 -15.07
N ASP A 405 29.61 27.11 -14.18
CA ASP A 405 29.26 28.52 -14.47
C ASP A 405 28.18 28.73 -15.55
N VAL A 406 27.44 29.82 -15.44
CA VAL A 406 26.42 30.17 -16.45
C VAL A 406 27.16 30.57 -17.73
N GLN A 407 27.06 29.74 -18.77
CA GLN A 407 27.50 30.15 -20.12
C GLN A 407 26.37 30.87 -20.85
#